data_0e143365ae9d88ca98950beebd34cbda
#
_entry.id   0e143365ae9d88ca98950beebd34cbda
#
_cell.length_a   1.000
_cell.length_b   1.000
_cell.length_c   1.000
_cell.angle_alpha   90.00
_cell.angle_beta   90.00
_cell.angle_gamma   90.00
#
_symmetry.space_group_name_H-M   'P 1'
#
loop_
_entity.id
_entity.type
_entity.pdbx_description
1 polymer ?
#
loop_
_entity_poly.entity_id
_entity_poly.type
_entity_poly.pdbx_seq_one_letter_code
_entity_poly.pdbx_strand_id
1 'polypeptide(L)'
;MSILTRPILEINLNHVLDNYNLLKNLAPQAAAAAVVKDDAYGLGAAAVSRKLYLEGGCRAFFVAHAVEGARLRPEIPEAAIYVLQGIGEDNRDLFVEHNLIPVISAPEMLAYWEKEPIAGIKPVIHIETGLNRLGFREKELAALNSRQRAQFAMVMSHLACADASEHFMNHHQLDNFLRLKKQYFPNLPGSLSASDGVFLGKDFQQDMVRLGAAMYGINTAPYRENQMKNVVRVTAPVLQTADLPIGEFVGYSATYRANSPRRIAIVSIGYGDGIPRSLSNVGKVFFNCGGIHEARIIGRISMDNIICDVTDVPDVKVGDSAVLIDDFYTLDDIARDAGTISYEIVSNLGKNPRFLRRVSG
;
A
#
# COMPACT_ATOMS: atom_id res chain seq x y z
N MET A 1 -2.50 19.42 32.76
CA MET A 1 -2.27 19.03 31.36
C MET A 1 -2.54 17.53 31.24
N SER A 2 -3.40 17.12 30.30
CA SER A 2 -3.55 15.70 29.99
C SER A 2 -2.34 15.25 29.18
N ILE A 3 -1.59 14.27 29.66
CA ILE A 3 -0.45 13.70 28.92
C ILE A 3 -1.02 12.61 28.02
N LEU A 4 -0.83 12.75 26.70
CA LEU A 4 -1.08 11.65 25.76
C LEU A 4 0.02 10.59 25.93
N THR A 5 -0.35 9.33 25.87
CA THR A 5 0.59 8.19 25.96
C THR A 5 0.57 7.31 24.72
N ARG A 6 -0.37 7.55 23.79
CA ARG A 6 -0.55 6.75 22.57
C ARG A 6 -0.03 7.48 21.35
N PRO A 7 0.59 6.78 20.39
CA PRO A 7 0.94 7.36 19.11
C PRO A 7 -0.31 7.75 18.30
N ILE A 8 -0.14 8.71 17.40
CA ILE A 8 -1.22 9.25 16.54
C ILE A 8 -0.87 8.89 15.09
N LEU A 9 -1.84 8.34 14.38
CA LEU A 9 -1.82 8.16 12.93
C LEU A 9 -2.87 9.09 12.31
N GLU A 10 -2.41 10.11 11.61
CA GLU A 10 -3.25 11.04 10.85
C GLU A 10 -3.29 10.61 9.39
N ILE A 11 -4.49 10.57 8.80
CA ILE A 11 -4.73 10.14 7.42
C ILE A 11 -5.51 11.25 6.72
N ASN A 12 -4.98 11.74 5.61
CA ASN A 12 -5.61 12.79 4.80
C ASN A 12 -6.27 12.20 3.55
N LEU A 13 -7.59 12.07 3.57
CA LEU A 13 -8.36 11.53 2.44
C LEU A 13 -8.40 12.47 1.23
N ASN A 14 -8.27 13.79 1.43
CA ASN A 14 -8.16 14.71 0.30
C ASN A 14 -6.87 14.48 -0.47
N HIS A 15 -5.76 14.18 0.19
CA HIS A 15 -4.52 13.82 -0.49
C HIS A 15 -4.65 12.48 -1.24
N VAL A 16 -5.37 11.49 -0.71
CA VAL A 16 -5.70 10.25 -1.44
C VAL A 16 -6.48 10.57 -2.73
N LEU A 17 -7.49 11.42 -2.63
CA LEU A 17 -8.31 11.86 -3.77
C LEU A 17 -7.47 12.63 -4.80
N ASP A 18 -6.63 13.56 -4.37
CA ASP A 18 -5.76 14.34 -5.25
C ASP A 18 -4.79 13.44 -6.00
N ASN A 19 -4.14 12.50 -5.30
CA ASN A 19 -3.24 11.52 -5.89
C ASN A 19 -3.97 10.61 -6.89
N TYR A 20 -5.16 10.12 -6.53
CA TYR A 20 -6.00 9.34 -7.44
C TYR A 20 -6.33 10.13 -8.72
N ASN A 21 -6.76 11.38 -8.59
CA ASN A 21 -7.12 12.23 -9.73
C ASN A 21 -5.89 12.55 -10.60
N LEU A 22 -4.73 12.78 -10.01
CA LEU A 22 -3.48 12.97 -10.76
C LEU A 22 -3.16 11.73 -11.60
N LEU A 23 -3.17 10.54 -10.99
CA LEU A 23 -2.88 9.27 -11.69
C LEU A 23 -3.92 8.97 -12.79
N LYS A 24 -5.20 9.21 -12.52
CA LYS A 24 -6.29 9.10 -13.49
C LYS A 24 -6.07 10.01 -14.70
N ASN A 25 -5.63 11.26 -14.47
CA ASN A 25 -5.36 12.21 -15.53
C ASN A 25 -4.11 11.84 -16.36
N LEU A 26 -3.16 11.10 -15.80
CA LEU A 26 -2.03 10.55 -16.55
C LEU A 26 -2.43 9.38 -17.47
N ALA A 27 -3.57 8.75 -17.23
CA ALA A 27 -4.11 7.65 -18.03
C ALA A 27 -5.54 7.97 -18.57
N PRO A 28 -5.72 9.04 -19.36
CA PRO A 28 -7.04 9.60 -19.68
C PRO A 28 -7.91 8.70 -20.57
N GLN A 29 -7.34 7.70 -21.21
CA GLN A 29 -8.05 6.76 -22.08
C GLN A 29 -8.39 5.44 -21.37
N ALA A 30 -7.81 5.20 -20.19
CA ALA A 30 -8.05 4.02 -19.39
C ALA A 30 -9.06 4.28 -18.27
N ALA A 31 -9.87 3.30 -17.95
CA ALA A 31 -10.66 3.34 -16.72
C ALA A 31 -9.71 3.28 -15.51
N ALA A 32 -9.87 4.21 -14.56
CA ALA A 32 -9.08 4.22 -13.35
C ALA A 32 -9.80 3.43 -12.25
N ALA A 33 -9.27 2.27 -11.89
CA ALA A 33 -9.72 1.47 -10.77
C ALA A 33 -8.85 1.71 -9.53
N ALA A 34 -9.44 1.69 -8.34
CA ALA A 34 -8.72 1.83 -7.07
C ALA A 34 -8.39 0.46 -6.46
N VAL A 35 -7.16 0.27 -6.01
CA VAL A 35 -6.75 -0.93 -5.26
C VAL A 35 -6.76 -0.60 -3.77
N VAL A 36 -7.73 -1.17 -3.06
CA VAL A 36 -8.03 -0.91 -1.65
C VAL A 36 -7.89 -2.16 -0.78
N LYS A 37 -7.18 -3.15 -1.28
CA LYS A 37 -6.86 -4.38 -0.54
C LYS A 37 -6.10 -4.08 0.75
N ASP A 38 -6.16 -5.05 1.68
CA ASP A 38 -5.44 -4.98 2.96
C ASP A 38 -5.86 -3.74 3.76
N ASP A 39 -7.19 -3.50 3.81
CA ASP A 39 -7.80 -2.32 4.43
C ASP A 39 -7.25 -1.00 3.88
N ALA A 40 -7.14 -0.87 2.54
CA ALA A 40 -6.49 0.24 1.86
C ALA A 40 -5.04 0.46 2.34
N TYR A 41 -4.25 -0.62 2.33
CA TYR A 41 -2.89 -0.65 2.88
C TYR A 41 -2.84 -0.24 4.36
N GLY A 42 -3.89 -0.60 5.11
CA GLY A 42 -4.04 -0.28 6.52
C GLY A 42 -4.66 1.10 6.79
N LEU A 43 -4.97 1.89 5.78
CA LEU A 43 -5.45 3.27 5.95
C LEU A 43 -6.98 3.39 6.10
N GLY A 44 -7.72 2.27 5.99
CA GLY A 44 -9.17 2.23 6.15
C GLY A 44 -9.90 2.20 4.83
N ALA A 45 -10.13 0.99 4.28
CA ALA A 45 -10.74 0.79 2.97
C ALA A 45 -12.13 1.42 2.85
N ALA A 46 -12.95 1.39 3.90
CA ALA A 46 -14.28 1.98 3.89
C ALA A 46 -14.24 3.50 3.62
N ALA A 47 -13.43 4.24 4.40
CA ALA A 47 -13.31 5.69 4.27
C ALA A 47 -12.67 6.10 2.93
N VAL A 48 -11.58 5.44 2.54
CA VAL A 48 -10.90 5.67 1.27
C VAL A 48 -11.82 5.41 0.08
N SER A 49 -12.50 4.26 0.07
CA SER A 49 -13.36 3.88 -1.06
C SER A 49 -14.57 4.78 -1.18
N ARG A 50 -15.21 5.12 -0.06
CA ARG A 50 -16.32 6.07 -0.04
C ARG A 50 -15.91 7.42 -0.62
N LYS A 51 -14.75 7.96 -0.22
CA LYS A 51 -14.21 9.22 -0.75
C LYS A 51 -13.98 9.14 -2.26
N LEU A 52 -13.31 8.10 -2.74
CA LEU A 52 -13.03 7.90 -4.16
C LEU A 52 -14.31 7.64 -4.97
N TYR A 53 -15.29 6.93 -4.42
CA TYR A 53 -16.57 6.65 -5.07
C TYR A 53 -17.41 7.92 -5.23
N LEU A 54 -17.57 8.71 -4.16
CA LEU A 54 -18.42 9.89 -4.15
C LEU A 54 -17.80 11.09 -4.86
N GLU A 55 -16.53 11.34 -4.65
CA GLU A 55 -15.84 12.55 -5.12
C GLU A 55 -14.88 12.31 -6.28
N GLY A 56 -14.19 11.15 -6.32
CA GLY A 56 -13.27 10.77 -7.40
C GLY A 56 -13.96 10.17 -8.63
N GLY A 57 -15.26 9.83 -8.51
CA GLY A 57 -16.00 9.13 -9.57
C GLY A 57 -15.46 7.72 -9.85
N CYS A 58 -14.74 7.11 -8.90
CA CYS A 58 -14.25 5.74 -9.03
C CYS A 58 -15.43 4.75 -9.03
N ARG A 59 -15.46 3.83 -9.99
CA ARG A 59 -16.52 2.82 -10.14
C ARG A 59 -16.00 1.38 -10.17
N ALA A 60 -14.69 1.19 -10.02
CA ALA A 60 -14.03 -0.10 -10.02
C ALA A 60 -13.02 -0.17 -8.88
N PHE A 61 -13.13 -1.19 -8.05
CA PHE A 61 -12.27 -1.38 -6.87
C PHE A 61 -11.69 -2.78 -6.86
N PHE A 62 -10.43 -2.91 -6.43
CA PHE A 62 -9.75 -4.19 -6.29
C PHE A 62 -9.40 -4.45 -4.82
N VAL A 63 -9.80 -5.63 -4.34
CA VAL A 63 -9.46 -6.16 -3.01
C VAL A 63 -8.68 -7.47 -3.15
N ALA A 64 -8.02 -7.92 -2.09
CA ALA A 64 -7.34 -9.21 -2.12
C ALA A 64 -8.33 -10.36 -1.94
N HIS A 65 -9.14 -10.33 -0.90
CA HIS A 65 -10.03 -11.41 -0.49
C HIS A 65 -11.51 -11.01 -0.56
N ALA A 66 -12.40 -12.00 -0.73
CA ALA A 66 -13.85 -11.77 -0.81
C ALA A 66 -14.41 -11.10 0.45
N VAL A 67 -13.88 -11.42 1.63
CA VAL A 67 -14.28 -10.80 2.89
C VAL A 67 -14.03 -9.28 2.93
N GLU A 68 -12.98 -8.80 2.28
CA GLU A 68 -12.73 -7.35 2.14
C GLU A 68 -13.79 -6.71 1.24
N GLY A 69 -14.12 -7.37 0.11
CA GLY A 69 -15.15 -6.91 -0.80
C GLY A 69 -16.54 -6.85 -0.14
N ALA A 70 -16.88 -7.86 0.66
CA ALA A 70 -18.12 -7.91 1.42
C ALA A 70 -18.25 -6.74 2.40
N ARG A 71 -17.17 -6.45 3.15
CA ARG A 71 -17.13 -5.29 4.06
C ARG A 71 -17.22 -3.95 3.33
N LEU A 72 -16.71 -3.90 2.11
CA LEU A 72 -16.66 -2.69 1.31
C LEU A 72 -17.98 -2.38 0.59
N ARG A 73 -18.77 -3.39 0.25
CA ARG A 73 -20.01 -3.24 -0.54
C ARG A 73 -20.97 -2.17 -0.02
N PRO A 74 -21.26 -2.04 1.29
CA PRO A 74 -22.14 -1.00 1.80
C PRO A 74 -21.68 0.44 1.50
N GLU A 75 -20.38 0.67 1.40
CA GLU A 75 -19.79 1.99 1.15
C GLU A 75 -19.82 2.39 -0.34
N ILE A 76 -19.85 1.38 -1.24
CA ILE A 76 -19.78 1.56 -2.70
C ILE A 76 -20.81 0.66 -3.42
N PRO A 77 -22.12 0.85 -3.21
CA PRO A 77 -23.17 -0.12 -3.56
C PRO A 77 -23.22 -0.52 -5.03
N GLU A 78 -22.90 0.39 -5.96
CA GLU A 78 -22.99 0.15 -7.41
C GLU A 78 -21.62 -0.07 -8.09
N ALA A 79 -20.53 -0.01 -7.35
CA ALA A 79 -19.21 -0.18 -7.93
C ALA A 79 -18.89 -1.66 -8.24
N ALA A 80 -18.11 -1.90 -9.27
CA ALA A 80 -17.49 -3.20 -9.50
C ALA A 80 -16.41 -3.47 -8.45
N ILE A 81 -16.48 -4.61 -7.77
CA ILE A 81 -15.48 -5.05 -6.79
C ILE A 81 -14.84 -6.33 -7.29
N TYR A 82 -13.56 -6.24 -7.64
CA TYR A 82 -12.75 -7.35 -8.14
C TYR A 82 -11.95 -7.98 -7.02
N VAL A 83 -11.98 -9.31 -6.92
CA VAL A 83 -11.28 -10.07 -5.88
C VAL A 83 -10.07 -10.77 -6.49
N LEU A 84 -8.86 -10.33 -6.13
CA LEU A 84 -7.59 -10.76 -6.75
C LEU A 84 -7.23 -12.22 -6.43
N GLN A 85 -7.57 -12.73 -5.26
CA GLN A 85 -7.32 -14.12 -4.86
C GLN A 85 -8.36 -15.10 -5.43
N GLY A 86 -9.37 -14.57 -6.15
CA GLY A 86 -10.36 -15.37 -6.87
C GLY A 86 -11.41 -16.03 -5.98
N ILE A 87 -12.02 -17.07 -6.53
CA ILE A 87 -13.18 -17.77 -5.96
C ILE A 87 -12.84 -19.23 -5.62
N GLY A 88 -13.35 -19.71 -4.51
CA GLY A 88 -13.27 -21.10 -4.05
C GLY A 88 -14.49 -21.49 -3.20
N GLU A 89 -14.45 -22.70 -2.67
CA GLU A 89 -15.54 -23.26 -1.86
C GLU A 89 -15.78 -22.43 -0.58
N ASP A 90 -14.71 -21.93 0.02
CA ASP A 90 -14.70 -21.21 1.31
C ASP A 90 -15.26 -19.78 1.24
N ASN A 91 -15.42 -19.22 0.03
CA ASN A 91 -15.77 -17.82 -0.12
C ASN A 91 -16.88 -17.54 -1.17
N ARG A 92 -17.41 -18.57 -1.83
CA ARG A 92 -18.40 -18.43 -2.91
C ARG A 92 -19.65 -17.64 -2.51
N ASP A 93 -20.16 -17.88 -1.31
CA ASP A 93 -21.38 -17.22 -0.83
C ASP A 93 -21.20 -15.70 -0.75
N LEU A 94 -20.00 -15.22 -0.39
CA LEU A 94 -19.68 -13.79 -0.38
C LEU A 94 -19.75 -13.16 -1.79
N PHE A 95 -19.38 -13.92 -2.82
CA PHE A 95 -19.50 -13.42 -4.20
C PHE A 95 -20.96 -13.26 -4.61
N VAL A 96 -21.80 -14.19 -4.24
CA VAL A 96 -23.26 -14.16 -4.53
C VAL A 96 -23.93 -13.02 -3.76
N GLU A 97 -23.72 -12.98 -2.45
CA GLU A 97 -24.39 -12.03 -1.56
C GLU A 97 -23.98 -10.57 -1.83
N HIS A 98 -22.70 -10.35 -2.13
CA HIS A 98 -22.14 -9.00 -2.28
C HIS A 98 -21.83 -8.62 -3.73
N ASN A 99 -22.26 -9.41 -4.72
CA ASN A 99 -22.04 -9.15 -6.14
C ASN A 99 -20.56 -8.84 -6.45
N LEU A 100 -19.65 -9.76 -6.06
CA LEU A 100 -18.22 -9.61 -6.26
C LEU A 100 -17.77 -10.28 -7.55
N ILE A 101 -16.71 -9.78 -8.17
CA ILE A 101 -16.17 -10.28 -9.44
C ILE A 101 -14.87 -11.03 -9.18
N PRO A 102 -14.80 -12.33 -9.44
CA PRO A 102 -13.56 -13.08 -9.22
C PRO A 102 -12.52 -12.83 -10.33
N VAL A 103 -11.26 -12.77 -9.95
CA VAL A 103 -10.12 -12.88 -10.84
C VAL A 103 -9.68 -14.34 -10.87
N ILE A 104 -9.86 -15.00 -12.00
CA ILE A 104 -9.50 -16.41 -12.20
C ILE A 104 -8.06 -16.46 -12.67
N SER A 105 -7.19 -17.10 -11.89
CA SER A 105 -5.75 -17.14 -12.12
C SER A 105 -5.15 -18.54 -12.30
N ALA A 106 -5.99 -19.58 -12.25
CA ALA A 106 -5.56 -20.98 -12.39
C ALA A 106 -6.66 -21.85 -13.03
N PRO A 107 -6.28 -22.94 -13.74
CA PRO A 107 -7.25 -23.87 -14.30
C PRO A 107 -8.21 -24.49 -13.28
N GLU A 108 -7.73 -24.80 -12.08
CA GLU A 108 -8.52 -25.38 -11.00
C GLU A 108 -9.61 -24.39 -10.53
N MET A 109 -9.29 -23.12 -10.47
CA MET A 109 -10.24 -22.05 -10.11
C MET A 109 -11.30 -21.88 -11.22
N LEU A 110 -10.90 -21.98 -12.49
CA LEU A 110 -11.83 -21.98 -13.61
C LEU A 110 -12.76 -23.20 -13.56
N ALA A 111 -12.22 -24.38 -13.29
CA ALA A 111 -13.01 -25.60 -13.15
C ALA A 111 -14.02 -25.53 -12.00
N TYR A 112 -13.65 -24.86 -10.91
CA TYR A 112 -14.58 -24.57 -9.80
C TYR A 112 -15.68 -23.60 -10.26
N TRP A 113 -15.32 -22.49 -10.90
CA TRP A 113 -16.26 -21.51 -11.44
C TRP A 113 -17.28 -22.14 -12.41
N GLU A 114 -16.82 -23.05 -13.29
CA GLU A 114 -17.67 -23.70 -14.29
C GLU A 114 -18.70 -24.67 -13.70
N LYS A 115 -18.43 -25.24 -12.54
CA LYS A 115 -19.41 -26.11 -11.85
C LYS A 115 -20.61 -25.30 -11.35
N GLU A 116 -20.35 -24.12 -10.80
CA GLU A 116 -21.35 -23.28 -10.16
C GLU A 116 -21.16 -21.79 -10.52
N PRO A 117 -21.38 -21.41 -11.79
CA PRO A 117 -21.25 -20.02 -12.19
C PRO A 117 -22.30 -19.14 -11.53
N ILE A 118 -21.93 -17.91 -11.20
CA ILE A 118 -22.84 -16.95 -10.58
C ILE A 118 -23.52 -16.15 -11.69
N ALA A 119 -24.86 -16.19 -11.72
CA ALA A 119 -25.64 -15.50 -12.74
C ALA A 119 -25.37 -13.98 -12.72
N GLY A 120 -25.17 -13.41 -13.92
CA GLY A 120 -24.90 -11.96 -14.07
C GLY A 120 -23.45 -11.54 -13.84
N ILE A 121 -22.59 -12.40 -13.29
CA ILE A 121 -21.17 -12.11 -13.06
C ILE A 121 -20.33 -12.72 -14.18
N LYS A 122 -19.44 -11.92 -14.75
CA LYS A 122 -18.39 -12.39 -15.66
C LYS A 122 -17.02 -12.18 -14.99
N PRO A 123 -16.25 -13.25 -14.79
CA PRO A 123 -14.92 -13.16 -14.16
C PRO A 123 -13.91 -12.45 -15.04
N VAL A 124 -12.79 -12.06 -14.42
CA VAL A 124 -11.58 -11.58 -15.08
C VAL A 124 -10.60 -12.74 -15.20
N ILE A 125 -9.93 -12.91 -16.35
CA ILE A 125 -8.82 -13.84 -16.45
C ILE A 125 -7.49 -13.15 -16.19
N HIS A 126 -6.70 -13.71 -15.30
CA HIS A 126 -5.32 -13.28 -15.07
C HIS A 126 -4.38 -14.16 -15.89
N ILE A 127 -3.56 -13.56 -16.76
CA ILE A 127 -2.58 -14.24 -17.59
C ILE A 127 -1.16 -13.97 -17.09
N GLU A 128 -0.31 -14.98 -17.13
CA GLU A 128 1.09 -14.86 -16.75
C GLU A 128 1.92 -14.32 -17.93
N THR A 129 2.66 -13.23 -17.70
CA THR A 129 3.44 -12.55 -18.73
C THR A 129 4.93 -12.41 -18.42
N GLY A 130 5.37 -12.81 -17.20
CA GLY A 130 6.76 -12.74 -16.78
C GLY A 130 6.99 -12.53 -15.28
N LEU A 131 5.94 -12.26 -14.48
CA LEU A 131 6.06 -12.11 -13.02
C LEU A 131 6.20 -13.47 -12.29
N ASN A 132 5.68 -14.54 -12.88
CA ASN A 132 5.71 -15.91 -12.35
C ASN A 132 5.12 -16.06 -10.93
N ARG A 133 4.04 -15.36 -10.65
CA ARG A 133 3.34 -15.42 -9.36
C ARG A 133 1.97 -16.07 -9.48
N LEU A 134 1.06 -15.47 -10.21
CA LEU A 134 -0.29 -15.95 -10.52
C LEU A 134 -0.59 -15.71 -11.99
N GLY A 135 -1.53 -16.48 -12.55
CA GLY A 135 -2.02 -16.30 -13.91
C GLY A 135 -1.85 -17.54 -14.78
N PHE A 136 -2.72 -17.66 -15.76
CA PHE A 136 -2.68 -18.73 -16.77
C PHE A 136 -1.43 -18.61 -17.64
N ARG A 137 -0.67 -19.66 -17.72
CA ARG A 137 0.45 -19.79 -18.65
C ARG A 137 -0.07 -20.08 -20.07
N GLU A 138 0.71 -19.79 -21.09
CA GLU A 138 0.30 -19.93 -22.49
C GLU A 138 -0.24 -21.33 -22.84
N LYS A 139 0.37 -22.41 -22.32
CA LYS A 139 -0.12 -23.77 -22.55
C LYS A 139 -1.52 -24.01 -21.97
N GLU A 140 -1.84 -23.37 -20.85
CA GLU A 140 -3.13 -23.44 -20.19
C GLU A 140 -4.17 -22.62 -20.95
N LEU A 141 -3.77 -21.45 -21.47
CA LEU A 141 -4.62 -20.62 -22.35
C LEU A 141 -4.95 -21.35 -23.66
N ALA A 142 -3.98 -22.07 -24.24
CA ALA A 142 -4.17 -22.87 -25.46
C ALA A 142 -5.17 -24.01 -25.24
N ALA A 143 -5.22 -24.57 -24.04
CA ALA A 143 -6.14 -25.64 -23.69
C ALA A 143 -7.60 -25.18 -23.51
N LEU A 144 -7.84 -23.86 -23.30
CA LEU A 144 -9.19 -23.33 -23.16
C LEU A 144 -9.96 -23.43 -24.48
N ASN A 145 -11.17 -23.94 -24.42
CA ASN A 145 -12.09 -23.93 -25.56
C ASN A 145 -12.81 -22.56 -25.72
N SER A 146 -13.53 -22.38 -26.82
CA SER A 146 -14.23 -21.10 -27.11
C SER A 146 -15.27 -20.72 -26.07
N ARG A 147 -16.01 -21.71 -25.51
CA ARG A 147 -17.00 -21.47 -24.45
C ARG A 147 -16.35 -20.98 -23.18
N GLN A 148 -15.22 -21.56 -22.80
CA GLN A 148 -14.45 -21.14 -21.62
C GLN A 148 -13.94 -19.72 -21.78
N ARG A 149 -13.38 -19.39 -22.95
CA ARG A 149 -12.89 -18.01 -23.22
C ARG A 149 -13.99 -16.97 -23.22
N ALA A 150 -15.20 -17.32 -23.67
CA ALA A 150 -16.34 -16.40 -23.74
C ALA A 150 -16.94 -16.02 -22.38
N GLN A 151 -16.54 -16.70 -21.29
CA GLN A 151 -17.02 -16.40 -19.94
C GLN A 151 -16.43 -15.12 -19.35
N PHE A 152 -15.21 -14.72 -19.80
CA PHE A 152 -14.46 -13.63 -19.20
C PHE A 152 -14.93 -12.26 -19.71
N ALA A 153 -14.80 -11.24 -18.84
CA ALA A 153 -15.11 -9.85 -19.16
C ALA A 153 -13.85 -9.02 -19.45
N MET A 154 -12.69 -9.42 -18.96
CA MET A 154 -11.44 -8.68 -19.07
C MET A 154 -10.24 -9.63 -18.94
N VAL A 155 -9.13 -9.26 -19.58
CA VAL A 155 -7.82 -9.91 -19.42
C VAL A 155 -6.94 -9.01 -18.57
N MET A 156 -6.29 -9.54 -17.54
CA MET A 156 -5.34 -8.79 -16.73
C MET A 156 -4.01 -9.50 -16.59
N SER A 157 -2.94 -8.72 -16.35
CA SER A 157 -1.64 -9.17 -15.89
C SER A 157 -1.04 -8.16 -14.92
N HIS A 158 0.22 -8.33 -14.55
CA HIS A 158 0.92 -7.44 -13.62
C HIS A 158 2.40 -7.33 -13.96
N LEU A 159 2.92 -6.10 -14.01
CA LEU A 159 4.32 -5.83 -14.29
C LEU A 159 5.20 -6.17 -13.08
N ALA A 160 6.41 -6.64 -13.35
CA ALA A 160 7.37 -7.03 -12.34
C ALA A 160 8.36 -5.92 -11.98
N CYS A 161 8.65 -5.02 -12.92
CA CYS A 161 9.77 -4.07 -12.84
C CYS A 161 9.36 -2.66 -13.27
N ALA A 162 8.09 -2.27 -13.09
CA ALA A 162 7.60 -0.96 -13.53
C ALA A 162 8.19 0.22 -12.70
N ASP A 163 8.75 -0.08 -11.53
CA ASP A 163 9.53 0.84 -10.71
C ASP A 163 10.90 1.20 -11.31
N ALA A 164 11.34 0.49 -12.36
CA ALA A 164 12.56 0.75 -13.12
C ALA A 164 12.21 0.90 -14.62
N SER A 165 12.03 2.13 -15.11
CA SER A 165 11.47 2.42 -16.45
C SER A 165 12.19 1.70 -17.58
N GLU A 166 13.54 1.66 -17.54
CA GLU A 166 14.39 1.09 -18.58
C GLU A 166 14.59 -0.42 -18.44
N HIS A 167 13.96 -1.08 -17.46
CA HIS A 167 14.15 -2.50 -17.28
C HIS A 167 13.51 -3.29 -18.43
N PHE A 168 14.27 -4.17 -19.07
CA PHE A 168 13.86 -4.93 -20.27
C PHE A 168 12.56 -5.73 -20.05
N MET A 169 12.31 -6.19 -18.83
CA MET A 169 11.10 -6.94 -18.46
C MET A 169 9.81 -6.17 -18.71
N ASN A 170 9.83 -4.84 -18.68
CA ASN A 170 8.65 -4.04 -18.92
C ASN A 170 8.13 -4.28 -20.36
N HIS A 171 8.97 -4.10 -21.36
CA HIS A 171 8.61 -4.38 -22.75
C HIS A 171 8.37 -5.86 -23.01
N HIS A 172 9.18 -6.75 -22.43
CA HIS A 172 8.96 -8.20 -22.55
C HIS A 172 7.56 -8.62 -22.06
N GLN A 173 7.12 -8.10 -20.91
CA GLN A 173 5.78 -8.37 -20.37
C GLN A 173 4.67 -7.70 -21.19
N LEU A 174 4.89 -6.49 -21.70
CA LEU A 174 3.95 -5.81 -22.58
C LEU A 174 3.73 -6.62 -23.87
N ASP A 175 4.81 -7.01 -24.54
CA ASP A 175 4.75 -7.80 -25.79
C ASP A 175 4.03 -9.14 -25.57
N ASN A 176 4.36 -9.84 -24.49
CA ASN A 176 3.67 -11.08 -24.12
C ASN A 176 2.19 -10.84 -23.84
N PHE A 177 1.85 -9.78 -23.09
CA PHE A 177 0.47 -9.43 -22.80
C PHE A 177 -0.34 -9.18 -24.07
N LEU A 178 0.17 -8.34 -24.96
CA LEU A 178 -0.49 -7.98 -26.22
C LEU A 178 -0.63 -9.20 -27.14
N ARG A 179 0.41 -10.03 -27.27
CA ARG A 179 0.40 -11.23 -28.07
C ARG A 179 -0.64 -12.24 -27.56
N LEU A 180 -0.60 -12.57 -26.26
CA LEU A 180 -1.53 -13.54 -25.67
C LEU A 180 -2.97 -13.03 -25.68
N LYS A 181 -3.19 -11.74 -25.36
CA LYS A 181 -4.51 -11.11 -25.45
C LYS A 181 -5.06 -11.20 -26.89
N LYS A 182 -4.26 -10.80 -27.89
CA LYS A 182 -4.66 -10.85 -29.31
C LYS A 182 -4.98 -12.28 -29.76
N GLN A 183 -4.20 -13.25 -29.33
CA GLN A 183 -4.36 -14.66 -29.76
C GLN A 183 -5.57 -15.34 -29.12
N TYR A 184 -5.82 -15.13 -27.82
CA TYR A 184 -6.81 -15.89 -27.07
C TYR A 184 -8.06 -15.10 -26.69
N PHE A 185 -7.97 -13.76 -26.59
CA PHE A 185 -9.04 -12.87 -26.13
C PHE A 185 -9.08 -11.53 -26.91
N PRO A 186 -9.16 -11.56 -28.27
CA PRO A 186 -8.96 -10.38 -29.10
C PRO A 186 -9.95 -9.23 -28.81
N ASN A 187 -11.15 -9.55 -28.33
CA ASN A 187 -12.24 -8.58 -28.11
C ASN A 187 -12.40 -8.16 -26.64
N LEU A 188 -11.60 -8.70 -25.72
CA LEU A 188 -11.72 -8.31 -24.31
C LEU A 188 -10.85 -7.09 -23.98
N PRO A 189 -11.31 -6.20 -23.11
CA PRO A 189 -10.47 -5.14 -22.55
C PRO A 189 -9.29 -5.72 -21.77
N GLY A 190 -8.19 -4.97 -21.72
CA GLY A 190 -6.96 -5.34 -21.04
C GLY A 190 -6.66 -4.47 -19.84
N SER A 191 -6.00 -5.04 -18.83
CA SER A 191 -5.47 -4.33 -17.67
C SER A 191 -4.10 -4.86 -17.32
N LEU A 192 -3.04 -4.06 -17.54
CA LEU A 192 -1.66 -4.43 -17.28
C LEU A 192 -1.06 -3.64 -16.12
N SER A 193 -1.19 -2.30 -16.16
CA SER A 193 -0.54 -1.40 -15.22
C SER A 193 -1.20 -1.35 -13.85
N ALA A 194 -0.37 -1.35 -12.81
CA ALA A 194 -0.65 -0.79 -11.50
C ALA A 194 -0.21 0.69 -11.46
N SER A 195 -0.03 1.29 -10.27
CA SER A 195 0.34 2.71 -10.13
C SER A 195 1.65 3.05 -10.83
N ASP A 196 2.66 2.22 -10.72
CA ASP A 196 3.98 2.34 -11.32
C ASP A 196 3.93 2.27 -12.86
N GLY A 197 3.17 1.32 -13.39
CA GLY A 197 3.02 1.14 -14.84
C GLY A 197 2.34 2.32 -15.55
N VAL A 198 1.58 3.17 -14.84
CA VAL A 198 0.99 4.39 -15.42
C VAL A 198 2.06 5.33 -15.98
N PHE A 199 3.22 5.37 -15.34
CA PHE A 199 4.34 6.25 -15.71
C PHE A 199 5.19 5.71 -16.87
N LEU A 200 5.02 4.45 -17.28
CA LEU A 200 5.73 3.84 -18.41
C LEU A 200 5.16 4.26 -19.78
N GLY A 201 3.99 4.91 -19.79
CA GLY A 201 3.38 5.44 -21.00
C GLY A 201 2.12 4.69 -21.45
N LYS A 202 1.52 5.20 -22.52
CA LYS A 202 0.19 4.84 -23.00
C LYS A 202 0.01 3.36 -23.30
N ASP A 203 1.01 2.72 -23.90
CA ASP A 203 0.91 1.32 -24.30
C ASP A 203 0.79 0.38 -23.11
N PHE A 204 1.34 0.74 -21.96
CA PHE A 204 1.22 0.00 -20.70
C PHE A 204 -0.12 0.19 -20.00
N GLN A 205 -0.81 1.30 -20.21
CA GLN A 205 -2.05 1.65 -19.50
C GLN A 205 -3.23 0.75 -19.91
N GLN A 206 -3.28 0.35 -21.19
CA GLN A 206 -4.36 -0.47 -21.76
C GLN A 206 -5.76 0.15 -21.53
N ASP A 207 -6.81 -0.70 -21.32
CA ASP A 207 -8.19 -0.24 -21.13
C ASP A 207 -8.50 0.11 -19.66
N MET A 208 -7.72 -0.42 -18.70
CA MET A 208 -7.91 -0.17 -17.27
C MET A 208 -6.56 -0.14 -16.54
N VAL A 209 -6.34 0.90 -15.73
CA VAL A 209 -5.24 1.00 -14.76
C VAL A 209 -5.74 0.72 -13.34
N ARG A 210 -4.91 0.05 -12.52
CA ARG A 210 -5.24 -0.34 -11.15
C ARG A 210 -4.39 0.46 -10.17
N LEU A 211 -4.91 1.60 -9.75
CA LEU A 211 -4.22 2.57 -8.90
C LEU A 211 -4.22 2.10 -7.43
N GLY A 212 -3.05 1.95 -6.87
CA GLY A 212 -2.85 1.49 -5.48
C GLY A 212 -1.84 2.37 -4.76
N ALA A 213 -0.63 1.87 -4.53
CA ALA A 213 0.36 2.47 -3.65
C ALA A 213 0.62 3.96 -3.86
N ALA A 214 0.68 4.43 -5.11
CA ALA A 214 0.89 5.85 -5.37
C ALA A 214 -0.27 6.73 -4.87
N MET A 215 -1.53 6.23 -4.83
CA MET A 215 -2.63 6.98 -4.21
C MET A 215 -2.37 7.28 -2.73
N TYR A 216 -1.60 6.43 -2.06
CA TYR A 216 -1.25 6.55 -0.65
C TYR A 216 0.04 7.34 -0.39
N GLY A 217 0.55 8.06 -1.40
CA GLY A 217 1.72 8.92 -1.30
C GLY A 217 3.06 8.24 -1.55
N ILE A 218 3.07 6.92 -1.79
CA ILE A 218 4.28 6.13 -2.03
C ILE A 218 4.86 6.46 -3.41
N ASN A 219 6.16 6.69 -3.48
CA ASN A 219 6.87 6.82 -4.75
C ASN A 219 7.02 5.47 -5.43
N THR A 220 6.12 5.16 -6.36
CA THR A 220 6.16 3.92 -7.15
C THR A 220 7.00 4.03 -8.43
N ALA A 221 7.58 5.19 -8.70
CA ALA A 221 8.43 5.47 -9.85
C ALA A 221 9.70 6.23 -9.39
N PRO A 222 10.63 5.57 -8.68
CA PRO A 222 11.76 6.23 -8.01
C PRO A 222 12.78 6.87 -8.97
N TYR A 223 12.67 6.58 -10.26
CA TYR A 223 13.47 7.21 -11.33
C TYR A 223 13.03 8.63 -11.69
N ARG A 224 12.00 9.15 -11.00
CA ARG A 224 11.46 10.51 -11.18
C ARG A 224 11.07 11.12 -9.85
N GLU A 225 10.88 12.44 -9.84
CA GLU A 225 10.35 13.14 -8.67
C GLU A 225 8.95 12.65 -8.32
N ASN A 226 8.71 12.38 -7.03
CA ASN A 226 7.40 11.98 -6.54
C ASN A 226 6.44 13.18 -6.57
N GLN A 227 5.41 13.08 -7.40
CA GLN A 227 4.35 14.10 -7.51
C GLN A 227 3.17 13.85 -6.56
N MET A 228 3.20 12.71 -5.86
CA MET A 228 2.13 12.34 -4.94
C MET A 228 2.26 13.12 -3.63
N LYS A 229 1.13 13.60 -3.13
CA LYS A 229 1.02 14.20 -1.79
C LYS A 229 1.17 13.11 -0.73
N ASN A 230 1.88 13.41 0.34
CA ASN A 230 1.93 12.53 1.50
C ASN A 230 0.52 12.41 2.13
N VAL A 231 0.11 11.17 2.43
CA VAL A 231 -1.23 10.85 2.93
C VAL A 231 -1.23 10.63 4.44
N VAL A 232 -0.08 10.22 5.00
CA VAL A 232 0.02 9.82 6.40
C VAL A 232 0.98 10.70 7.17
N ARG A 233 0.62 10.98 8.43
CA ARG A 233 1.50 11.57 9.42
C ARG A 233 1.48 10.72 10.68
N VAL A 234 2.68 10.42 11.21
CA VAL A 234 2.83 9.63 12.44
C VAL A 234 3.58 10.44 13.48
N THR A 235 2.96 10.59 14.64
CA THR A 235 3.56 11.24 15.80
C THR A 235 3.41 10.38 17.04
N ALA A 236 4.35 10.53 17.99
CA ALA A 236 4.28 9.83 19.26
C ALA A 236 4.79 10.73 20.41
N PRO A 237 4.17 10.65 21.59
CA PRO A 237 4.52 11.52 22.71
C PRO A 237 5.82 11.08 23.39
N VAL A 238 6.58 12.06 23.87
CA VAL A 238 7.71 11.86 24.79
C VAL A 238 7.16 11.52 26.17
N LEU A 239 7.56 10.36 26.69
CA LEU A 239 7.16 9.88 28.01
C LEU A 239 8.14 10.32 29.10
N GLN A 240 9.41 10.43 28.76
CA GLN A 240 10.48 10.78 29.68
C GLN A 240 11.65 11.44 28.94
N THR A 241 12.35 12.34 29.61
CA THR A 241 13.68 12.79 29.22
C THR A 241 14.65 12.49 30.36
N ALA A 242 15.92 12.18 30.02
CA ALA A 242 16.94 11.90 31.01
C ALA A 242 18.34 12.30 30.48
N ASP A 243 19.23 12.62 31.40
CA ASP A 243 20.66 12.74 31.09
C ASP A 243 21.29 11.35 31.03
N LEU A 244 22.16 11.14 30.05
CA LEU A 244 22.91 9.90 29.84
C LEU A 244 24.41 10.24 29.98
N PRO A 245 25.05 9.85 31.10
CA PRO A 245 26.46 10.05 31.31
C PRO A 245 27.35 9.34 30.27
N ILE A 246 28.57 9.84 30.09
CA ILE A 246 29.57 9.16 29.27
C ILE A 246 29.82 7.73 29.77
N GLY A 247 29.86 6.77 28.83
CA GLY A 247 30.12 5.36 29.11
C GLY A 247 28.86 4.53 29.36
N GLU A 248 27.72 5.15 29.65
CA GLU A 248 26.43 4.47 29.84
C GLU A 248 25.93 3.86 28.54
N PHE A 249 25.11 2.80 28.68
CA PHE A 249 24.55 2.03 27.58
C PHE A 249 23.04 2.27 27.42
N VAL A 250 22.54 2.11 26.18
CA VAL A 250 21.12 2.27 25.85
C VAL A 250 20.51 0.98 25.31
N GLY A 251 19.37 0.60 25.89
CA GLY A 251 18.47 -0.42 25.38
C GLY A 251 18.99 -1.86 25.46
N TYR A 252 18.22 -2.76 24.87
CA TYR A 252 18.51 -4.20 24.89
C TYR A 252 19.85 -4.52 24.20
N SER A 253 20.60 -5.44 24.80
CA SER A 253 21.91 -5.90 24.35
C SER A 253 22.97 -4.79 24.31
N ALA A 254 22.72 -3.62 24.95
CA ALA A 254 23.68 -2.54 25.11
C ALA A 254 24.36 -2.14 23.77
N THR A 255 23.58 -2.03 22.68
CA THR A 255 24.11 -1.81 21.32
C THR A 255 24.54 -0.36 21.05
N TYR A 256 24.20 0.57 21.93
CA TYR A 256 24.67 1.94 21.93
C TYR A 256 25.40 2.24 23.24
N ARG A 257 26.53 2.92 23.16
CA ARG A 257 27.27 3.42 24.33
C ARG A 257 27.54 4.91 24.13
N ALA A 258 27.22 5.72 25.13
CA ALA A 258 27.48 7.15 25.08
C ALA A 258 29.01 7.44 25.12
N ASN A 259 29.50 8.13 24.11
CA ASN A 259 30.89 8.56 24.01
C ASN A 259 31.17 9.98 24.56
N SER A 260 30.10 10.70 24.89
CA SER A 260 30.04 11.98 25.56
C SER A 260 28.75 12.06 26.37
N PRO A 261 28.57 13.04 27.30
CA PRO A 261 27.29 13.26 27.94
C PRO A 261 26.20 13.51 26.89
N ARG A 262 25.06 12.86 27.04
CA ARG A 262 23.91 12.97 26.15
C ARG A 262 22.67 13.32 26.94
N ARG A 263 21.69 13.87 26.24
CA ARG A 263 20.31 13.98 26.71
C ARG A 263 19.44 13.10 25.83
N ILE A 264 18.60 12.28 26.44
CA ILE A 264 17.77 11.33 25.73
C ILE A 264 16.28 11.59 25.95
N ALA A 265 15.44 11.20 24.98
CA ALA A 265 14.00 11.15 25.08
C ALA A 265 13.49 9.72 24.83
N ILE A 266 12.58 9.27 25.68
CA ILE A 266 11.85 8.01 25.51
C ILE A 266 10.51 8.34 24.89
N VAL A 267 10.25 7.81 23.69
CA VAL A 267 9.05 8.10 22.89
C VAL A 267 8.15 6.87 22.86
N SER A 268 6.84 7.08 23.04
CA SER A 268 5.82 6.02 23.16
C SER A 268 5.43 5.43 21.83
N ILE A 269 6.34 4.75 21.18
CA ILE A 269 6.12 3.97 19.95
C ILE A 269 7.26 2.98 19.78
N GLY A 270 6.96 1.76 19.32
CA GLY A 270 7.95 0.73 19.12
C GLY A 270 7.58 -0.27 18.01
N TYR A 271 8.28 -1.43 17.97
CA TYR A 271 8.00 -2.40 16.92
C TYR A 271 6.61 -3.06 17.06
N GLY A 272 6.02 -3.07 18.26
CA GLY A 272 4.63 -3.48 18.49
C GLY A 272 3.60 -2.54 17.86
N ASP A 273 4.01 -1.32 17.49
CA ASP A 273 3.19 -0.35 16.77
C ASP A 273 3.42 -0.39 15.25
N GLY A 274 4.31 -1.26 14.77
CA GLY A 274 4.62 -1.38 13.35
C GLY A 274 5.89 -0.67 12.92
N ILE A 275 6.67 -0.07 13.85
CA ILE A 275 7.98 0.52 13.54
C ILE A 275 9.00 -0.59 13.30
N PRO A 276 9.70 -0.62 12.16
CA PRO A 276 10.71 -1.64 11.90
C PRO A 276 11.82 -1.66 12.92
N ARG A 277 12.10 -2.84 13.50
CA ARG A 277 13.19 -2.98 14.46
C ARG A 277 14.57 -2.75 13.84
N SER A 278 14.69 -2.86 12.52
CA SER A 278 15.92 -2.55 11.76
C SER A 278 16.32 -1.08 11.83
N LEU A 279 15.42 -0.18 12.21
CA LEU A 279 15.74 1.24 12.46
C LEU A 279 16.55 1.45 13.76
N SER A 280 16.84 0.41 14.53
CA SER A 280 17.70 0.49 15.72
C SER A 280 19.07 1.06 15.37
N ASN A 281 19.49 2.14 16.02
CA ASN A 281 20.74 2.89 15.82
C ASN A 281 20.89 3.60 14.45
N VAL A 282 19.89 3.52 13.54
CA VAL A 282 19.96 4.16 12.21
C VAL A 282 18.79 5.08 11.93
N GLY A 283 17.63 4.81 12.50
CA GLY A 283 16.40 5.59 12.29
C GLY A 283 16.45 6.97 12.95
N LYS A 284 15.48 7.79 12.58
CA LYS A 284 15.36 9.18 12.99
C LYS A 284 13.95 9.49 13.45
N VAL A 285 13.85 10.50 14.30
CA VAL A 285 12.60 11.20 14.64
C VAL A 285 12.86 12.69 14.60
N PHE A 286 11.82 13.48 14.55
CA PHE A 286 11.95 14.92 14.46
C PHE A 286 11.09 15.61 15.54
N PHE A 287 11.58 16.76 16.00
CA PHE A 287 10.89 17.61 16.96
C PHE A 287 10.68 19.00 16.36
N ASN A 288 9.54 19.60 16.60
CA ASN A 288 9.27 20.98 16.22
C ASN A 288 9.40 21.90 17.46
N CYS A 289 10.59 22.45 17.65
CA CYS A 289 10.99 23.32 18.77
C CYS A 289 11.54 24.66 18.25
N GLY A 290 10.68 25.48 17.62
CA GLY A 290 11.12 26.71 16.93
C GLY A 290 11.76 26.45 15.56
N GLY A 291 11.66 25.22 15.06
CA GLY A 291 12.17 24.68 13.81
C GLY A 291 12.13 23.16 13.86
N ILE A 292 12.35 22.49 12.71
CA ILE A 292 12.38 21.04 12.63
C ILE A 292 13.80 20.57 12.99
N HIS A 293 13.92 19.82 14.07
CA HIS A 293 15.18 19.27 14.57
C HIS A 293 15.18 17.74 14.46
N GLU A 294 16.21 17.18 13.85
CA GLU A 294 16.44 15.73 13.76
C GLU A 294 17.00 15.20 15.09
N ALA A 295 16.49 14.05 15.53
CA ALA A 295 17.04 13.28 16.64
C ALA A 295 17.19 11.81 16.21
N ARG A 296 18.38 11.22 16.46
CA ARG A 296 18.66 9.84 16.07
C ARG A 296 18.06 8.85 17.06
N ILE A 297 17.55 7.75 16.57
CA ILE A 297 17.19 6.59 17.39
C ILE A 297 18.49 5.91 17.82
N ILE A 298 18.68 5.75 19.13
CA ILE A 298 19.84 5.12 19.73
C ILE A 298 19.44 3.87 20.54
N GLY A 299 20.28 2.84 20.48
CA GLY A 299 19.97 1.54 21.05
C GLY A 299 18.92 0.76 20.23
N ARG A 300 18.56 -0.41 20.73
CA ARG A 300 17.54 -1.25 20.07
C ARG A 300 16.13 -0.76 20.35
N ILE A 301 15.33 -0.68 19.31
CA ILE A 301 13.88 -0.41 19.43
C ILE A 301 13.23 -1.51 20.26
N SER A 302 12.45 -1.08 21.27
CA SER A 302 11.64 -1.96 22.13
C SER A 302 10.27 -2.23 21.51
N MET A 303 9.47 -3.08 22.14
CA MET A 303 8.10 -3.33 21.70
C MET A 303 7.25 -2.07 21.70
N ASP A 304 7.41 -1.22 22.72
CA ASP A 304 6.52 -0.10 23.01
C ASP A 304 7.22 1.26 22.99
N ASN A 305 8.55 1.29 22.89
CA ASN A 305 9.32 2.52 23.00
C ASN A 305 10.52 2.56 22.05
N ILE A 306 10.82 3.76 21.58
CA ILE A 306 12.10 4.13 21.01
C ILE A 306 12.82 5.11 21.93
N ILE A 307 14.15 5.12 21.89
CA ILE A 307 14.99 6.06 22.63
C ILE A 307 15.74 6.91 21.60
N CYS A 308 15.68 8.23 21.77
CA CYS A 308 16.29 9.18 20.83
C CYS A 308 17.33 10.04 21.55
N ASP A 309 18.42 10.34 20.86
CA ASP A 309 19.40 11.34 21.30
C ASP A 309 18.87 12.74 20.97
N VAL A 310 18.54 13.50 21.99
CA VAL A 310 18.01 14.87 21.90
C VAL A 310 18.99 15.91 22.44
N THR A 311 20.28 15.58 22.48
CA THR A 311 21.34 16.47 23.00
C THR A 311 21.36 17.81 22.30
N ASP A 312 21.20 17.79 20.97
CA ASP A 312 21.24 19.00 20.12
C ASP A 312 19.84 19.52 19.76
N VAL A 313 18.78 18.99 20.39
CA VAL A 313 17.40 19.42 20.16
C VAL A 313 16.95 20.34 21.32
N PRO A 314 16.58 21.61 21.04
CA PRO A 314 16.19 22.55 22.09
C PRO A 314 14.93 22.08 22.86
N ASP A 315 14.95 22.23 24.17
CA ASP A 315 13.80 22.23 25.08
C ASP A 315 12.83 21.04 25.00
N VAL A 316 13.28 19.86 24.51
CA VAL A 316 12.42 18.66 24.49
C VAL A 316 12.03 18.27 25.91
N LYS A 317 10.73 18.06 26.12
CA LYS A 317 10.13 17.72 27.43
C LYS A 317 9.03 16.67 27.32
N VAL A 318 8.65 16.13 28.45
CA VAL A 318 7.55 15.16 28.55
C VAL A 318 6.26 15.78 28.00
N GLY A 319 5.58 15.03 27.14
CA GLY A 319 4.35 15.44 26.46
C GLY A 319 4.58 16.08 25.07
N ASP A 320 5.81 16.41 24.70
CA ASP A 320 6.12 16.86 23.34
C ASP A 320 5.92 15.71 22.35
N SER A 321 5.66 16.06 21.09
CA SER A 321 5.45 15.10 20.01
C SER A 321 6.72 14.88 19.19
N ALA A 322 7.23 13.66 19.18
CA ALA A 322 8.19 13.21 18.19
C ALA A 322 7.45 12.87 16.88
N VAL A 323 7.93 13.38 15.76
CA VAL A 323 7.39 13.12 14.41
C VAL A 323 8.23 12.01 13.77
N LEU A 324 7.56 10.94 13.31
CA LEU A 324 8.18 9.79 12.68
C LEU A 324 7.95 9.78 11.17
N ILE A 325 6.80 10.26 10.70
CA ILE A 325 6.45 10.39 9.28
C ILE A 325 5.73 11.70 9.08
N ASP A 326 6.16 12.46 8.07
CA ASP A 326 5.59 13.75 7.65
C ASP A 326 6.03 14.06 6.21
N ASP A 327 5.77 15.25 5.68
CA ASP A 327 6.17 15.69 4.34
C ASP A 327 7.70 15.76 4.17
N PHE A 328 8.46 16.03 5.24
CA PHE A 328 9.92 16.13 5.22
C PHE A 328 10.66 14.82 5.55
N TYR A 329 9.96 13.80 6.03
CA TYR A 329 10.46 12.44 6.24
C TYR A 329 9.33 11.45 5.96
N THR A 330 9.30 10.99 4.72
CA THR A 330 8.18 10.28 4.12
C THR A 330 8.19 8.78 4.43
N LEU A 331 7.15 8.07 3.99
CA LEU A 331 7.12 6.60 4.00
C LEU A 331 8.31 6.00 3.23
N ASP A 332 8.74 6.65 2.15
CA ASP A 332 9.87 6.17 1.34
C ASP A 332 11.20 6.37 2.05
N ASP A 333 11.34 7.46 2.82
CA ASP A 333 12.55 7.72 3.61
C ASP A 333 12.72 6.73 4.75
N ILE A 334 11.66 6.48 5.52
CA ILE A 334 11.72 5.52 6.62
C ILE A 334 11.91 4.08 6.10
N ALA A 335 11.30 3.73 4.97
CA ALA A 335 11.49 2.43 4.33
C ALA A 335 12.93 2.23 3.87
N ARG A 336 13.53 3.24 3.23
CA ARG A 336 14.95 3.24 2.84
C ARG A 336 15.87 3.03 4.05
N ASP A 337 15.67 3.79 5.12
CA ASP A 337 16.48 3.71 6.33
C ASP A 337 16.29 2.37 7.07
N ALA A 338 15.08 1.75 6.94
CA ALA A 338 14.77 0.44 7.49
C ALA A 338 15.26 -0.74 6.63
N GLY A 339 15.66 -0.50 5.37
CA GLY A 339 16.02 -1.54 4.41
C GLY A 339 14.83 -2.37 3.92
N THR A 340 13.66 -1.74 3.77
CA THR A 340 12.42 -2.37 3.29
C THR A 340 11.69 -1.47 2.28
N ILE A 341 10.40 -1.73 2.04
CA ILE A 341 9.55 -0.98 1.11
C ILE A 341 8.42 -0.24 1.86
N SER A 342 8.02 0.91 1.33
CA SER A 342 6.99 1.79 1.92
C SER A 342 5.64 1.08 2.12
N TYR A 343 5.34 0.08 1.28
CA TYR A 343 4.14 -0.77 1.37
C TYR A 343 4.08 -1.52 2.71
N GLU A 344 5.21 -2.11 3.14
CA GLU A 344 5.31 -2.83 4.41
C GLU A 344 5.13 -1.87 5.59
N ILE A 345 5.78 -0.70 5.53
CA ILE A 345 5.67 0.31 6.58
C ILE A 345 4.21 0.72 6.79
N VAL A 346 3.54 1.18 5.73
CA VAL A 346 2.18 1.73 5.84
C VAL A 346 1.17 0.66 6.27
N SER A 347 1.27 -0.57 5.74
CA SER A 347 0.35 -1.65 6.12
C SER A 347 0.52 -2.09 7.57
N ASN A 348 1.73 -2.10 8.09
CA ASN A 348 2.00 -2.46 9.49
C ASN A 348 1.51 -1.37 10.46
N LEU A 349 1.75 -0.09 10.16
CA LEU A 349 1.26 1.04 10.95
C LEU A 349 -0.28 1.09 10.96
N GLY A 350 -0.87 0.97 9.78
CA GLY A 350 -2.30 1.19 9.60
C GLY A 350 -3.20 0.16 10.28
N LYS A 351 -2.78 -1.10 10.38
CA LYS A 351 -3.55 -2.17 11.03
C LYS A 351 -3.53 -2.13 12.55
N ASN A 352 -2.67 -1.32 13.15
CA ASN A 352 -2.43 -1.37 14.58
C ASN A 352 -3.51 -0.59 15.36
N PRO A 353 -4.30 -1.22 16.25
CA PRO A 353 -5.34 -0.56 17.04
C PRO A 353 -4.78 0.32 18.17
N ARG A 354 -3.47 0.30 18.40
CA ARG A 354 -2.81 1.10 19.45
C ARG A 354 -2.73 2.58 19.10
N PHE A 355 -2.79 2.92 17.79
CA PHE A 355 -2.84 4.32 17.37
C PHE A 355 -4.16 5.01 17.72
N LEU A 356 -4.05 6.30 18.05
CA LEU A 356 -5.17 7.23 17.94
C LEU A 356 -5.26 7.63 16.46
N ARG A 357 -6.27 7.10 15.76
CA ARG A 357 -6.47 7.41 14.34
C ARG A 357 -7.24 8.71 14.19
N ARG A 358 -6.75 9.59 13.34
CA ARG A 358 -7.40 10.85 12.92
C ARG A 358 -7.52 10.86 11.42
N VAL A 359 -8.74 10.84 10.93
CA VAL A 359 -9.04 10.84 9.49
C VAL A 359 -9.64 12.19 9.15
N SER A 360 -9.10 12.88 8.16
CA SER A 360 -9.54 14.19 7.69
C SER A 360 -9.83 14.18 6.18
N GLY A 361 -10.76 15.02 5.74
CA GLY A 361 -11.09 15.21 4.32
C GLY A 361 -12.40 14.61 3.84
#